data_adab3add10c178c69b08b229b1694a7f
#
_entry.id   adab3add10c178c69b08b229b1694a7f
#
_cell.length_a   1.000
_cell.length_b   1.000
_cell.length_c   1.000
_cell.angle_alpha   90.00
_cell.angle_beta   90.00
_cell.angle_gamma   90.00
#
_symmetry.space_group_name_H-M   'P 1'
#
loop_
_entity.id
_entity.type
_entity.pdbx_description
1 polymer ?
#
loop_
_entity_poly.entity_id
_entity_poly.type
_entity_poly.pdbx_seq_one_letter_code
_entity_poly.pdbx_strand_id
1 'polypeptide(L)'
;LKILGTEGWAPCNDWNEVEEYSAYQILKSWLDDAKLDIDWEVVAPEQYSVILQTRFASGKDLPDIAKAHTMDDAALMALAEQGLIIPINEIIDKYSQGPAKEAFDKKFPTIRPLTTAEDGNIYWFCNVSSKYYGDNTDPNGSFSMLYRRDWADKLGIAEPTNLEEFTQMLRDFREKDANGNGQQDEIMFIDPSSFRTSIA
;
A
#
# COMPACT_ATOMS: atom_id res chain seq x y z
N LEU A 1 -18.76 14.58 0.45
CA LEU A 1 -18.00 13.66 -0.38
C LEU A 1 -18.18 12.24 0.15
N LYS A 2 -18.45 11.29 -0.75
CA LYS A 2 -18.55 9.87 -0.41
C LYS A 2 -17.22 9.18 -0.66
N ILE A 3 -16.64 8.58 0.39
CA ILE A 3 -15.38 7.86 0.32
C ILE A 3 -15.62 6.38 0.63
N LEU A 4 -15.25 5.50 -0.30
CA LEU A 4 -15.25 4.05 -0.06
C LEU A 4 -13.89 3.62 0.46
N GLY A 5 -13.86 3.08 1.66
CA GLY A 5 -12.68 2.59 2.35
C GLY A 5 -12.87 1.17 2.90
N THR A 6 -11.84 0.68 3.56
CA THR A 6 -11.85 -0.62 4.22
C THR A 6 -11.23 -0.50 5.62
N GLU A 7 -11.64 -1.36 6.53
CA GLU A 7 -11.05 -1.48 7.86
C GLU A 7 -9.52 -1.64 7.78
N GLY A 8 -8.81 -1.16 8.81
CA GLY A 8 -7.35 -1.17 8.86
C GLY A 8 -6.68 -0.15 7.93
N TRP A 9 -7.44 0.63 7.20
CA TRP A 9 -6.98 1.58 6.19
C TRP A 9 -7.45 3.01 6.44
N ALA A 10 -8.57 3.15 7.10
CA ALA A 10 -9.04 4.36 7.71
C ALA A 10 -8.13 4.75 8.90
N PRO A 11 -8.26 5.94 9.47
CA PRO A 11 -7.45 6.39 10.58
C PRO A 11 -7.61 5.58 11.88
N CYS A 12 -8.19 4.39 11.79
CA CYS A 12 -8.42 3.47 12.90
C CYS A 12 -8.43 2.01 12.42
N ASN A 13 -8.20 1.09 13.34
CA ASN A 13 -8.25 -0.36 13.08
C ASN A 13 -9.67 -0.93 13.21
N ASP A 14 -10.52 -0.30 14.02
CA ASP A 14 -11.93 -0.64 14.17
C ASP A 14 -12.79 0.60 13.89
N TRP A 15 -13.58 0.53 12.84
CA TRP A 15 -14.43 1.65 12.43
C TRP A 15 -15.57 1.92 13.39
N ASN A 16 -16.01 0.91 14.17
CA ASN A 16 -17.05 1.10 15.17
C ASN A 16 -16.58 1.97 16.36
N GLU A 17 -15.28 2.03 16.58
CA GLU A 17 -14.65 2.82 17.65
C GLU A 17 -13.89 4.04 17.09
N VAL A 18 -14.16 4.45 15.86
CA VAL A 18 -13.39 5.47 15.13
C VAL A 18 -13.27 6.79 15.91
N GLU A 19 -14.32 7.19 16.64
CA GLU A 19 -14.34 8.43 17.43
C GLU A 19 -13.35 8.40 18.61
N GLU A 20 -12.85 7.24 19.02
CA GLU A 20 -11.88 7.09 20.10
C GLU A 20 -10.44 7.29 19.64
N TYR A 21 -10.20 7.24 18.31
CA TYR A 21 -8.86 7.34 17.73
C TYR A 21 -8.43 8.81 17.58
N SER A 22 -7.31 9.17 18.19
CA SER A 22 -6.76 10.52 18.10
C SER A 22 -6.45 10.96 16.66
N ALA A 23 -6.04 10.03 15.78
CA ALA A 23 -5.83 10.30 14.38
C ALA A 23 -7.12 10.74 13.67
N TYR A 24 -8.25 10.12 14.00
CA TYR A 24 -9.56 10.52 13.46
C TYR A 24 -9.99 11.88 13.99
N GLN A 25 -9.78 12.15 15.27
CA GLN A 25 -10.10 13.46 15.85
C GLN A 25 -9.31 14.60 15.20
N ILE A 26 -8.04 14.38 14.88
CA ILE A 26 -7.22 15.34 14.14
C ILE A 26 -7.78 15.52 12.73
N LEU A 27 -8.08 14.44 12.00
CA LEU A 27 -8.67 14.49 10.67
C LEU A 27 -10.01 15.25 10.70
N LYS A 28 -10.88 14.93 11.64
CA LYS A 28 -12.18 15.61 11.82
C LYS A 28 -12.02 17.11 12.03
N SER A 29 -11.08 17.52 12.89
CA SER A 29 -10.77 18.95 13.07
C SER A 29 -10.39 19.64 11.76
N TRP A 30 -9.55 19.01 10.93
CA TRP A 30 -9.18 19.58 9.63
C TRP A 30 -10.34 19.64 8.64
N LEU A 31 -11.21 18.62 8.65
CA LEU A 31 -12.41 18.61 7.80
C LEU A 31 -13.41 19.68 8.22
N ASP A 32 -13.61 19.89 9.51
CA ASP A 32 -14.45 20.93 10.06
C ASP A 32 -13.93 22.34 9.68
N ASP A 33 -12.62 22.57 9.81
CA ASP A 33 -11.96 23.81 9.42
C ASP A 33 -12.10 24.07 7.89
N ALA A 34 -12.02 23.01 7.09
CA ALA A 34 -12.19 23.05 5.65
C ALA A 34 -13.66 23.10 5.22
N LYS A 35 -14.62 22.95 6.14
CA LYS A 35 -16.06 22.83 5.89
C LYS A 35 -16.38 21.69 4.91
N LEU A 36 -15.69 20.59 5.07
CA LEU A 36 -15.88 19.37 4.29
C LEU A 36 -16.66 18.35 5.12
N ASP A 37 -17.76 17.89 4.57
CA ASP A 37 -18.52 16.75 5.08
C ASP A 37 -18.16 15.50 4.27
N ILE A 38 -17.72 14.46 4.97
CA ILE A 38 -17.30 13.19 4.35
C ILE A 38 -18.21 12.08 4.87
N ASP A 39 -18.89 11.47 3.93
CA ASP A 39 -19.63 10.22 4.12
C ASP A 39 -18.67 9.04 3.92
N TRP A 40 -18.26 8.44 5.02
CA TRP A 40 -17.37 7.29 5.03
C TRP A 40 -18.17 6.00 4.92
N GLU A 41 -18.02 5.30 3.80
CA GLU A 41 -18.48 3.94 3.66
C GLU A 41 -17.30 2.98 3.84
N VAL A 42 -17.23 2.31 4.99
CA VAL A 42 -16.16 1.38 5.32
C VAL A 42 -16.67 -0.05 5.24
N VAL A 43 -16.00 -0.87 4.47
CA VAL A 43 -16.38 -2.27 4.22
C VAL A 43 -15.25 -3.22 4.64
N ALA A 44 -15.57 -4.48 4.86
CA ALA A 44 -14.58 -5.49 5.18
C ALA A 44 -13.56 -5.64 4.03
N PRO A 45 -12.27 -5.82 4.32
CA PRO A 45 -11.19 -5.84 3.31
C PRO A 45 -11.44 -6.84 2.16
N GLU A 46 -11.96 -8.02 2.48
CA GLU A 46 -12.28 -9.07 1.51
C GLU A 46 -13.44 -8.73 0.58
N GLN A 47 -14.30 -7.81 0.96
CA GLN A 47 -15.46 -7.37 0.17
C GLN A 47 -15.15 -6.16 -0.72
N TYR A 48 -14.11 -5.40 -0.37
CA TYR A 48 -13.81 -4.12 -1.01
C TYR A 48 -13.72 -4.20 -2.53
N SER A 49 -12.90 -5.13 -3.03
CA SER A 49 -12.68 -5.29 -4.46
C SER A 49 -13.95 -5.63 -5.23
N VAL A 50 -14.77 -6.53 -4.67
CA VAL A 50 -16.03 -6.97 -5.30
C VAL A 50 -17.03 -5.82 -5.35
N ILE A 51 -17.17 -5.06 -4.25
CA ILE A 51 -18.07 -3.91 -4.18
C ILE A 51 -17.65 -2.85 -5.20
N LEU A 52 -16.37 -2.48 -5.21
CA LEU A 52 -15.85 -1.46 -6.11
C LEU A 52 -16.04 -1.84 -7.59
N GLN A 53 -15.67 -3.06 -7.96
CA GLN A 53 -15.85 -3.57 -9.33
C GLN A 53 -17.33 -3.63 -9.75
N THR A 54 -18.20 -4.06 -8.84
CA THR A 54 -19.66 -4.13 -9.12
C THR A 54 -20.25 -2.74 -9.38
N ARG A 55 -19.84 -1.74 -8.60
CA ARG A 55 -20.28 -0.35 -8.79
C ARG A 55 -19.77 0.22 -10.11
N PHE A 56 -18.51 0.03 -10.43
CA PHE A 56 -17.98 0.44 -11.72
C PHE A 56 -18.68 -0.25 -12.88
N ALA A 57 -18.89 -1.57 -12.81
CA ALA A 57 -19.58 -2.30 -13.86
C ALA A 57 -21.03 -1.84 -14.05
N SER A 58 -21.71 -1.42 -12.99
CA SER A 58 -23.10 -0.93 -13.07
C SER A 58 -23.20 0.56 -13.36
N GLY A 59 -22.15 1.33 -13.16
CA GLY A 59 -22.15 2.80 -13.21
C GLY A 59 -23.05 3.45 -12.14
N LYS A 60 -23.38 2.71 -11.07
CA LYS A 60 -24.31 3.18 -10.02
C LYS A 60 -23.62 3.20 -8.67
N ASP A 61 -24.06 4.15 -7.82
CA ASP A 61 -23.60 4.29 -6.45
C ASP A 61 -22.05 4.40 -6.35
N LEU A 62 -21.46 5.10 -7.32
CA LEU A 62 -20.03 5.33 -7.37
C LEU A 62 -19.61 6.24 -6.19
N PRO A 63 -18.52 5.92 -5.51
CA PRO A 63 -17.93 6.84 -4.54
C PRO A 63 -17.25 8.02 -5.26
N ASP A 64 -17.16 9.17 -4.60
CA ASP A 64 -16.36 10.30 -5.10
C ASP A 64 -14.87 9.99 -5.04
N ILE A 65 -14.46 9.22 -4.04
CA ILE A 65 -13.06 8.78 -3.83
C ILE A 65 -13.04 7.31 -3.45
N ALA A 66 -12.17 6.55 -4.08
CA ALA A 66 -11.91 5.16 -3.74
C ALA A 66 -10.43 4.80 -3.91
N LYS A 67 -9.98 3.76 -3.22
CA LYS A 67 -8.64 3.23 -3.39
C LYS A 67 -8.60 2.21 -4.52
N ALA A 68 -7.75 2.43 -5.51
CA ALA A 68 -7.66 1.59 -6.70
C ALA A 68 -6.60 0.47 -6.62
N HIS A 69 -6.13 0.11 -5.43
CA HIS A 69 -5.01 -0.84 -5.21
C HIS A 69 -5.27 -2.28 -5.71
N THR A 70 -6.51 -2.60 -6.04
CA THR A 70 -6.91 -3.91 -6.58
C THR A 70 -7.09 -3.90 -8.10
N MET A 71 -6.80 -2.77 -8.75
CA MET A 71 -6.92 -2.58 -10.19
C MET A 71 -5.55 -2.35 -10.79
N ASP A 72 -5.31 -2.92 -11.96
CA ASP A 72 -4.14 -2.59 -12.78
C ASP A 72 -4.39 -1.36 -13.66
N ASP A 73 -3.34 -0.87 -14.29
CA ASP A 73 -3.41 0.33 -15.12
C ASP A 73 -4.38 0.17 -16.30
N ALA A 74 -4.48 -1.03 -16.87
CA ALA A 74 -5.40 -1.30 -17.98
C ALA A 74 -6.86 -1.19 -17.55
N ALA A 75 -7.19 -1.72 -16.37
CA ALA A 75 -8.53 -1.59 -15.79
C ALA A 75 -8.87 -0.13 -15.48
N LEU A 76 -7.92 0.63 -14.93
CA LEU A 76 -8.11 2.06 -14.66
C LEU A 76 -8.32 2.86 -15.94
N MET A 77 -7.54 2.58 -16.99
CA MET A 77 -7.71 3.23 -18.29
C MET A 77 -9.07 2.93 -18.92
N ALA A 78 -9.56 1.69 -18.82
CA ALA A 78 -10.89 1.34 -19.30
C ALA A 78 -12.01 2.12 -18.56
N LEU A 79 -11.83 2.41 -17.27
CA LEU A 79 -12.76 3.26 -16.52
C LEU A 79 -12.68 4.73 -16.94
N ALA A 80 -11.47 5.21 -17.23
CA ALA A 80 -11.24 6.57 -17.72
C ALA A 80 -11.91 6.79 -19.09
N GLU A 81 -11.75 5.86 -20.03
CA GLU A 81 -12.39 5.88 -21.33
C GLU A 81 -13.92 5.91 -21.25
N GLN A 82 -14.49 5.25 -20.24
CA GLN A 82 -15.92 5.26 -19.96
C GLN A 82 -16.38 6.52 -19.21
N GLY A 83 -15.47 7.40 -18.79
CA GLY A 83 -15.78 8.59 -18.01
C GLY A 83 -16.21 8.30 -16.56
N LEU A 84 -15.90 7.10 -16.05
CA LEU A 84 -16.23 6.68 -14.68
C LEU A 84 -15.20 7.18 -13.66
N ILE A 85 -14.00 7.50 -14.10
CA ILE A 85 -12.98 8.24 -13.36
C ILE A 85 -12.55 9.45 -14.17
N ILE A 86 -12.18 10.52 -13.51
CA ILE A 86 -11.86 11.81 -14.14
C ILE A 86 -10.36 12.11 -14.06
N PRO A 87 -9.81 12.85 -15.04
CA PRO A 87 -8.45 13.37 -14.93
C PRO A 87 -8.31 14.32 -13.75
N ILE A 88 -7.24 14.18 -13.00
CA ILE A 88 -6.94 15.00 -11.81
C ILE A 88 -5.83 16.03 -12.06
N ASN A 89 -5.33 16.16 -13.30
CA ASN A 89 -4.32 17.15 -13.67
C ASN A 89 -4.68 18.56 -13.21
N GLU A 90 -5.90 19.02 -13.54
CA GLU A 90 -6.38 20.35 -13.14
C GLU A 90 -6.48 20.49 -11.62
N ILE A 91 -6.88 19.43 -10.94
CA ILE A 91 -6.95 19.40 -9.47
C ILE A 91 -5.55 19.60 -8.88
N ILE A 92 -4.54 18.89 -9.41
CA ILE A 92 -3.15 19.03 -8.99
C ILE A 92 -2.61 20.42 -9.29
N ASP A 93 -2.81 20.91 -10.51
CA ASP A 93 -2.14 22.13 -10.99
C ASP A 93 -2.80 23.41 -10.50
N LYS A 94 -4.13 23.43 -10.38
CA LYS A 94 -4.88 24.64 -10.08
C LYS A 94 -5.32 24.73 -8.62
N TYR A 95 -5.72 23.62 -8.03
CA TYR A 95 -6.32 23.61 -6.69
C TYR A 95 -5.40 23.10 -5.61
N SER A 96 -4.36 22.35 -5.95
CA SER A 96 -3.36 21.88 -5.00
C SER A 96 -2.37 22.99 -4.64
N GLN A 97 -2.85 23.96 -3.89
CA GLN A 97 -2.02 25.02 -3.29
C GLN A 97 -1.30 24.43 -2.09
N GLY A 98 -0.12 23.80 -2.28
CA GLY A 98 0.62 23.34 -1.13
C GLY A 98 1.29 21.97 -1.30
N PRO A 99 1.28 21.12 -0.26
CA PRO A 99 2.15 19.93 -0.19
C PRO A 99 2.02 18.95 -1.34
N ALA A 100 0.82 18.77 -1.88
CA ALA A 100 0.60 17.81 -2.97
C ALA A 100 1.25 18.27 -4.29
N LYS A 101 1.06 19.54 -4.69
CA LYS A 101 1.73 20.08 -5.89
C LYS A 101 3.24 20.10 -5.74
N GLU A 102 3.73 20.51 -4.56
CA GLU A 102 5.15 20.49 -4.28
C GLU A 102 5.72 19.05 -4.31
N ALA A 103 4.98 18.08 -3.80
CA ALA A 103 5.35 16.68 -3.87
C ALA A 103 5.49 16.20 -5.32
N PHE A 104 4.52 16.50 -6.18
CA PHE A 104 4.55 16.10 -7.59
C PHE A 104 5.63 16.80 -8.41
N ASP A 105 5.87 18.08 -8.17
CA ASP A 105 6.71 18.89 -9.06
C ASP A 105 8.17 19.00 -8.61
N LYS A 106 8.43 18.89 -7.29
CA LYS A 106 9.76 19.19 -6.73
C LYS A 106 10.31 18.07 -5.85
N LYS A 107 9.49 17.59 -4.90
CA LYS A 107 9.99 16.67 -3.88
C LYS A 107 10.18 15.27 -4.42
N PHE A 108 9.30 14.84 -5.31
CA PHE A 108 9.32 13.50 -5.92
C PHE A 108 9.14 13.59 -7.44
N PRO A 109 10.16 14.03 -8.19
CA PRO A 109 10.04 14.33 -9.63
C PRO A 109 9.69 13.11 -10.49
N THR A 110 9.81 11.92 -9.95
CA THR A 110 9.45 10.67 -10.63
C THR A 110 7.95 10.33 -10.56
N ILE A 111 7.19 10.99 -9.69
CA ILE A 111 5.76 10.69 -9.51
C ILE A 111 4.97 10.99 -10.79
N ARG A 112 5.12 12.21 -11.35
CA ARG A 112 4.39 12.56 -12.57
C ARG A 112 4.62 11.57 -13.70
N PRO A 113 5.84 11.24 -14.10
CA PRO A 113 6.07 10.24 -15.14
C PRO A 113 5.45 8.87 -14.84
N LEU A 114 5.46 8.45 -13.56
CA LEU A 114 4.93 7.15 -13.16
C LEU A 114 3.40 7.10 -13.08
N THR A 115 2.74 8.24 -12.87
CA THR A 115 1.27 8.32 -12.74
C THR A 115 0.60 8.89 -13.97
N THR A 116 1.36 9.39 -14.95
CA THR A 116 0.82 9.91 -16.21
C THR A 116 0.53 8.74 -17.15
N ALA A 117 -0.74 8.60 -17.50
CA ALA A 117 -1.20 7.59 -18.45
C ALA A 117 -0.77 7.92 -19.89
N GLU A 118 -0.96 6.98 -20.83
CA GLU A 118 -0.57 7.12 -22.23
C GLU A 118 -1.25 8.31 -22.94
N ASP A 119 -2.44 8.71 -22.49
CA ASP A 119 -3.19 9.86 -22.98
C ASP A 119 -2.69 11.21 -22.42
N GLY A 120 -1.68 11.21 -21.55
CA GLY A 120 -1.10 12.39 -20.92
C GLY A 120 -1.84 12.86 -19.66
N ASN A 121 -2.85 12.14 -19.23
CA ASN A 121 -3.60 12.47 -18.03
C ASN A 121 -3.13 11.70 -16.80
N ILE A 122 -3.45 12.24 -15.62
CA ILE A 122 -3.27 11.58 -14.34
C ILE A 122 -4.66 11.31 -13.77
N TYR A 123 -4.96 10.06 -13.43
CA TYR A 123 -6.27 9.63 -12.94
C TYR A 123 -6.25 9.18 -11.48
N TRP A 124 -5.08 9.02 -10.88
CA TRP A 124 -4.93 8.57 -9.50
C TRP A 124 -3.76 9.24 -8.79
N PHE A 125 -3.88 9.36 -7.48
CA PHE A 125 -2.75 9.70 -6.62
C PHE A 125 -2.05 8.41 -6.20
N CYS A 126 -0.74 8.32 -6.43
CA CYS A 126 0.06 7.23 -5.88
C CYS A 126 0.34 7.44 -4.38
N ASN A 127 0.54 6.35 -3.67
CA ASN A 127 1.07 6.43 -2.31
C ASN A 127 2.55 6.83 -2.38
N VAL A 128 2.86 8.01 -1.85
CA VAL A 128 4.23 8.52 -1.80
C VAL A 128 4.75 8.35 -0.39
N SER A 129 5.61 7.36 -0.21
CA SER A 129 6.38 7.23 1.02
C SER A 129 7.77 7.81 0.80
N SER A 130 8.21 8.70 1.67
CA SER A 130 9.59 9.21 1.69
C SER A 130 10.64 8.09 1.81
N LYS A 131 10.23 6.96 2.34
CA LYS A 131 11.05 5.74 2.44
C LYS A 131 11.37 5.12 1.08
N TYR A 132 10.52 5.31 0.07
CA TYR A 132 10.72 4.75 -1.27
C TYR A 132 11.36 5.71 -2.25
N TYR A 133 11.19 7.03 -2.03
CA TYR A 133 11.57 8.06 -3.01
C TYR A 133 12.46 9.18 -2.41
N GLY A 134 12.65 9.21 -1.10
CA GLY A 134 13.59 10.11 -0.43
C GLY A 134 14.98 9.52 -0.36
N ASP A 135 15.93 10.29 0.13
CA ASP A 135 17.28 9.82 0.39
C ASP A 135 17.19 8.50 1.19
N ASN A 136 17.88 7.49 0.72
CA ASN A 136 17.92 6.12 1.25
C ASN A 136 18.49 6.04 2.68
N THR A 137 18.27 7.05 3.51
CA THR A 137 18.85 7.14 4.86
C THR A 137 17.96 6.57 5.95
N ASP A 138 16.70 6.17 5.63
CA ASP A 138 15.85 5.48 6.61
C ASP A 138 16.10 3.97 6.55
N PRO A 139 16.84 3.40 7.52
CA PRO A 139 17.10 1.97 7.57
C PRO A 139 15.86 1.13 7.90
N ASN A 140 14.74 1.78 8.24
CA ASN A 140 13.49 1.13 8.60
C ASN A 140 12.57 0.98 7.39
N GLY A 141 13.00 0.27 6.35
CA GLY A 141 12.15 -0.08 5.22
C GLY A 141 10.82 -0.70 5.69
N SER A 142 9.75 -0.47 4.94
CA SER A 142 8.41 -1.00 5.28
C SER A 142 8.33 -2.53 5.22
N PHE A 143 9.30 -3.16 4.58
CA PHE A 143 9.40 -4.60 4.45
C PHE A 143 10.79 -5.05 4.82
N SER A 144 10.88 -6.00 5.76
CA SER A 144 12.12 -6.61 6.18
C SER A 144 11.97 -8.11 6.14
N MET A 145 12.98 -8.80 5.64
CA MET A 145 13.08 -10.23 5.83
C MET A 145 13.58 -10.51 7.24
N LEU A 146 12.86 -11.39 7.92
CA LEU A 146 13.23 -11.86 9.25
C LEU A 146 13.64 -13.33 9.17
N TYR A 147 14.64 -13.72 9.92
CA TYR A 147 15.03 -15.13 10.07
C TYR A 147 15.11 -15.50 11.55
N ARG A 148 15.02 -16.78 11.83
CA ARG A 148 15.12 -17.35 13.16
C ARG A 148 16.58 -17.33 13.60
N ARG A 149 16.94 -16.27 14.35
CA ARG A 149 18.31 -16.11 14.89
C ARG A 149 18.69 -17.23 15.85
N ASP A 150 17.74 -17.68 16.65
CA ASP A 150 17.94 -18.80 17.56
C ASP A 150 18.33 -20.11 16.83
N TRP A 151 17.80 -20.34 15.62
CA TRP A 151 18.21 -21.45 14.77
C TRP A 151 19.61 -21.26 14.21
N ALA A 152 19.92 -20.05 13.74
CA ALA A 152 21.25 -19.73 13.24
C ALA A 152 22.31 -19.89 14.33
N ASP A 153 22.07 -19.37 15.53
CA ASP A 153 22.97 -19.49 16.68
C ASP A 153 23.17 -20.97 17.08
N LYS A 154 22.11 -21.77 17.11
CA LYS A 154 22.17 -23.21 17.41
C LYS A 154 23.05 -23.98 16.43
N LEU A 155 22.94 -23.64 15.14
CA LEU A 155 23.68 -24.28 14.05
C LEU A 155 25.08 -23.66 13.81
N GLY A 156 25.42 -22.59 14.55
CA GLY A 156 26.69 -21.89 14.38
C GLY A 156 26.81 -21.11 13.07
N ILE A 157 25.69 -20.67 12.53
CA ILE A 157 25.61 -19.94 11.26
C ILE A 157 25.74 -18.45 11.56
N ALA A 158 26.70 -17.78 10.92
CA ALA A 158 26.87 -16.34 11.00
C ALA A 158 25.75 -15.59 10.26
N GLU A 159 25.56 -14.31 10.59
CA GLU A 159 24.61 -13.45 9.88
C GLU A 159 24.97 -13.38 8.39
N PRO A 160 24.03 -13.71 7.48
CA PRO A 160 24.31 -13.69 6.06
C PRO A 160 24.49 -12.26 5.54
N THR A 161 25.52 -12.02 4.78
CA THR A 161 25.86 -10.70 4.20
C THR A 161 25.55 -10.62 2.69
N ASN A 162 25.23 -11.73 2.07
CA ASN A 162 24.90 -11.85 0.65
C ASN A 162 23.88 -12.95 0.40
N LEU A 163 23.37 -13.02 -0.84
CA LEU A 163 22.33 -13.96 -1.23
C LEU A 163 22.78 -15.42 -1.15
N GLU A 164 24.05 -15.71 -1.43
CA GLU A 164 24.60 -17.07 -1.38
C GLU A 164 24.63 -17.60 0.05
N GLU A 165 25.14 -16.80 0.99
CA GLU A 165 25.14 -17.12 2.42
C GLU A 165 23.72 -17.26 2.97
N PHE A 166 22.80 -16.38 2.57
CA PHE A 166 21.39 -16.49 2.95
C PHE A 166 20.76 -17.77 2.43
N THR A 167 21.02 -18.12 1.17
CA THR A 167 20.52 -19.36 0.57
C THR A 167 21.08 -20.58 1.28
N GLN A 168 22.36 -20.55 1.65
CA GLN A 168 22.98 -21.65 2.40
C GLN A 168 22.39 -21.78 3.81
N MET A 169 22.15 -20.68 4.49
CA MET A 169 21.48 -20.67 5.80
C MET A 169 20.10 -21.34 5.72
N LEU A 170 19.30 -21.02 4.69
CA LEU A 170 17.99 -21.65 4.51
C LEU A 170 18.07 -23.15 4.26
N ARG A 171 19.08 -23.63 3.49
CA ARG A 171 19.34 -25.05 3.30
C ARG A 171 19.74 -25.72 4.60
N ASP A 172 20.62 -25.09 5.35
CA ASP A 172 21.10 -25.60 6.64
C ASP A 172 19.95 -25.70 7.65
N PHE A 173 19.03 -24.75 7.69
CA PHE A 173 17.83 -24.85 8.52
C PHE A 173 17.02 -26.10 8.18
N ARG A 174 16.79 -26.35 6.88
CA ARG A 174 16.02 -27.50 6.42
C ARG A 174 16.71 -28.85 6.71
N GLU A 175 18.04 -28.91 6.54
CA GLU A 175 18.77 -30.19 6.54
C GLU A 175 19.28 -30.60 7.93
N LYS A 176 19.40 -29.62 8.86
CA LYS A 176 20.11 -29.82 10.13
C LYS A 176 19.21 -29.81 11.37
N ASP A 177 17.90 -30.06 11.21
CA ASP A 177 16.95 -30.06 12.35
C ASP A 177 17.14 -28.84 13.25
N ALA A 178 16.93 -27.66 12.69
CA ALA A 178 17.21 -26.40 13.34
C ALA A 178 16.34 -26.16 14.58
N ASN A 179 15.10 -26.70 14.60
CA ASN A 179 14.22 -26.64 15.75
C ASN A 179 14.57 -27.66 16.83
N GLY A 180 15.26 -28.76 16.48
CA GLY A 180 15.74 -29.80 17.39
C GLY A 180 14.70 -30.78 17.83
N ASN A 181 13.68 -31.02 17.03
CA ASN A 181 12.62 -31.99 17.35
C ASN A 181 12.87 -33.41 16.81
N GLY A 182 13.97 -33.62 16.08
CA GLY A 182 14.36 -34.89 15.47
C GLY A 182 13.64 -35.17 14.15
N GLN A 183 12.97 -34.17 13.55
CA GLN A 183 12.25 -34.29 12.28
C GLN A 183 12.76 -33.20 11.33
N GLN A 184 12.69 -33.44 10.02
CA GLN A 184 12.97 -32.46 8.99
C GLN A 184 11.65 -31.80 8.56
N ASP A 185 11.11 -30.94 9.41
CA ASP A 185 9.81 -30.29 9.21
C ASP A 185 9.91 -28.73 9.16
N GLU A 186 11.13 -28.21 9.13
CA GLU A 186 11.33 -26.77 9.08
C GLU A 186 10.79 -26.14 7.80
N ILE A 187 9.95 -25.12 7.99
CA ILE A 187 9.53 -24.23 6.92
C ILE A 187 10.57 -23.12 6.78
N MET A 188 11.39 -23.24 5.73
CA MET A 188 12.53 -22.35 5.50
C MET A 188 12.15 -20.91 5.23
N PHE A 189 11.05 -20.70 4.52
CA PHE A 189 10.62 -19.39 4.08
C PHE A 189 9.10 -19.30 4.01
N ILE A 190 8.55 -18.29 4.69
CA ILE A 190 7.13 -17.95 4.60
C ILE A 190 7.04 -16.59 3.92
N ASP A 191 6.39 -16.55 2.79
CA ASP A 191 6.15 -15.35 2.01
C ASP A 191 4.66 -15.00 2.05
N PRO A 192 4.28 -13.87 2.63
CA PRO A 192 2.94 -13.35 2.42
C PRO A 192 2.76 -13.06 0.93
N SER A 193 1.62 -13.44 0.36
CA SER A 193 1.31 -13.41 -1.09
C SER A 193 1.64 -12.09 -1.80
N SER A 194 1.75 -11.00 -1.06
CA SER A 194 2.15 -9.67 -1.54
C SER A 194 3.63 -9.56 -1.92
N PHE A 195 4.48 -10.51 -1.51
CA PHE A 195 5.93 -10.47 -1.79
C PHE A 195 6.27 -11.02 -3.19
N ARG A 196 5.40 -11.86 -3.77
CA ARG A 196 5.62 -12.47 -5.08
C ARG A 196 5.68 -11.48 -6.24
N THR A 197 5.04 -10.32 -6.10
CA THR A 197 5.03 -9.28 -7.12
C THR A 197 6.27 -8.38 -7.10
N SER A 198 7.12 -8.50 -6.08
CA SER A 198 8.30 -7.63 -5.91
C SER A 198 9.61 -8.28 -6.39
N ILE A 199 9.60 -9.54 -6.81
CA ILE A 199 10.79 -10.30 -7.21
C ILE A 199 10.73 -10.72 -8.71
N ALA A 200 9.67 -10.37 -9.42
CA ALA A 200 9.51 -10.70 -10.85
C ALA A 200 10.18 -9.66 -11.76
#